data_f8d9ea8ae5b0d8f14aeeb0d94f6021b0
#
_entry.id   f8d9ea8ae5b0d8f14aeeb0d94f6021b0
#
_cell.length_a   1.000
_cell.length_b   1.000
_cell.length_c   1.000
_cell.angle_alpha   90.00
_cell.angle_beta   90.00
_cell.angle_gamma   90.00
#
_symmetry.space_group_name_H-M   'P 1'
#
loop_
_entity.id
_entity.type
_entity.pdbx_description
1 polymer ?
#
loop_
_entity_poly.entity_id
_entity_poly.type
_entity_poly.pdbx_seq_one_letter_code
_entity_poly.pdbx_strand_id
1 'polypeptide(L)'
;MTWGRKATGVLGIDRAIAFTVLGRCWAAFSLPVTLFCVVHFLSVKEQDFYFTFDSLLALQVFFDLGIAFVVLQFASHERAHLEWTADGRLTGDPRHKARLASLLASANRAYSWSATLLFFCVLPAGFFFFRSCEEAAQPAAWRWAWASAVLVTALNLRLSPLLAFIEGCGRVADIARLRLFQQFLGALLSWVTFAWGGRLFAAPALNLGFLIVAALWLWFSKRRFLRDVLAARDNAVRIRWRQEVWPLQWRITVSWLSGFFIFRLVNPVLMKYQPTGTASRMGMTTKIIDAMSTVCASWMGTKAAPFGALIARRQFAELDRVFFRTLKQSYAVLLLGCAAFVAILAGLIHLHHPFSSRLLGLLPTCLLLGNALMGILVNAEAVYLRSHKQEPFMWLSVVSAFLTGTIAYVAGRYLGPTGVALGYFLLSLFFGVGAYTYVFRKKRRAWHAAA
;
A
#
# COMPACT_ATOMS: atom_id res chain seq x y z
N MET A 1 -3.33 -12.71 -34.45
CA MET A 1 -2.98 -11.85 -33.30
C MET A 1 -3.15 -10.34 -33.56
N THR A 2 -4.01 -9.92 -34.45
CA THR A 2 -4.17 -8.50 -34.92
C THR A 2 -5.38 -7.79 -34.31
N TRP A 3 -6.32 -8.49 -33.69
CA TRP A 3 -7.52 -7.89 -33.06
C TRP A 3 -7.20 -7.12 -31.76
N GLY A 4 -6.21 -7.54 -30.98
CA GLY A 4 -5.83 -6.87 -29.73
C GLY A 4 -5.18 -5.49 -29.92
N ARG A 5 -4.54 -5.23 -31.05
CA ARG A 5 -3.90 -3.92 -31.35
C ARG A 5 -4.89 -2.82 -31.74
N LYS A 6 -6.03 -3.16 -32.35
CA LYS A 6 -7.04 -2.17 -32.75
C LYS A 6 -7.92 -1.73 -31.58
N ALA A 7 -8.24 -2.64 -30.64
CA ALA A 7 -9.05 -2.32 -29.47
C ALA A 7 -8.33 -1.42 -28.45
N THR A 8 -7.00 -1.55 -28.29
CA THR A 8 -6.18 -0.71 -27.41
C THR A 8 -5.98 0.71 -27.95
N GLY A 9 -6.03 0.91 -29.26
CA GLY A 9 -5.90 2.24 -29.88
C GLY A 9 -7.15 3.11 -29.73
N VAL A 10 -8.34 2.51 -29.67
CA VAL A 10 -9.63 3.24 -29.58
C VAL A 10 -9.92 3.70 -28.15
N LEU A 11 -9.43 2.99 -27.12
CA LEU A 11 -9.66 3.30 -25.70
C LEU A 11 -8.50 4.05 -25.01
N GLY A 12 -7.37 4.30 -25.70
CA GLY A 12 -6.19 4.95 -25.10
C GLY A 12 -5.64 4.19 -23.89
N ILE A 13 -5.92 2.89 -23.79
CA ILE A 13 -5.49 2.05 -22.67
C ILE A 13 -4.11 1.51 -22.99
N ASP A 14 -3.08 2.07 -22.37
CA ASP A 14 -1.73 1.52 -22.37
C ASP A 14 -1.70 0.16 -21.65
N ARG A 15 -0.82 -0.75 -22.07
CA ARG A 15 -0.64 -2.09 -21.48
C ARG A 15 -0.44 -2.04 -19.97
N ALA A 16 0.25 -1.02 -19.45
CA ALA A 16 0.44 -0.82 -18.02
C ALA A 16 -0.89 -0.58 -17.30
N ILE A 17 -1.77 0.24 -17.87
CA ILE A 17 -3.11 0.52 -17.33
C ILE A 17 -3.95 -0.76 -17.34
N ALA A 18 -3.94 -1.52 -18.44
CA ALA A 18 -4.70 -2.77 -18.55
C ALA A 18 -4.32 -3.77 -17.44
N PHE A 19 -3.01 -4.03 -17.23
CA PHE A 19 -2.56 -4.93 -16.17
C PHE A 19 -2.87 -4.40 -14.76
N THR A 20 -2.81 -3.09 -14.55
CA THR A 20 -3.17 -2.48 -13.26
C THR A 20 -4.65 -2.64 -12.97
N VAL A 21 -5.52 -2.42 -13.96
CA VAL A 21 -6.98 -2.62 -13.82
C VAL A 21 -7.31 -4.08 -13.56
N LEU A 22 -6.73 -5.01 -14.33
CA LEU A 22 -6.90 -6.45 -14.10
C LEU A 22 -6.45 -6.86 -12.70
N GLY A 23 -5.34 -6.32 -12.20
CA GLY A 23 -4.87 -6.57 -10.83
C GLY A 23 -5.87 -6.10 -9.77
N ARG A 24 -6.53 -4.96 -9.99
CA ARG A 24 -7.58 -4.47 -9.08
C ARG A 24 -8.86 -5.29 -9.14
N CYS A 25 -9.27 -5.71 -10.33
CA CYS A 25 -10.40 -6.63 -10.49
C CYS A 25 -10.10 -7.96 -9.77
N TRP A 26 -8.88 -8.48 -9.93
CA TRP A 26 -8.45 -9.67 -9.22
C TRP A 26 -8.46 -9.47 -7.70
N ALA A 27 -7.94 -8.37 -7.19
CA ALA A 27 -7.95 -8.05 -5.76
C ALA A 27 -9.37 -7.95 -5.20
N ALA A 28 -10.30 -7.33 -5.94
CA ALA A 28 -11.71 -7.24 -5.57
C ALA A 28 -12.41 -8.62 -5.53
N PHE A 29 -12.03 -9.51 -6.44
CA PHE A 29 -12.54 -10.89 -6.46
C PHE A 29 -11.91 -11.78 -5.38
N SER A 30 -10.58 -11.67 -5.19
CA SER A 30 -9.85 -12.55 -4.27
C SER A 30 -10.11 -12.22 -2.79
N LEU A 31 -10.47 -10.98 -2.46
CA LEU A 31 -10.74 -10.59 -1.07
C LEU A 31 -11.91 -11.35 -0.43
N PRO A 32 -13.14 -11.40 -1.02
CA PRO A 32 -14.24 -12.18 -0.45
C PRO A 32 -13.90 -13.66 -0.29
N VAL A 33 -13.22 -14.26 -1.26
CA VAL A 33 -12.78 -15.67 -1.19
C VAL A 33 -11.80 -15.86 -0.02
N THR A 34 -10.83 -14.96 0.12
CA THR A 34 -9.84 -15.02 1.22
C THR A 34 -10.53 -14.86 2.57
N LEU A 35 -11.46 -13.90 2.71
CA LEU A 35 -12.21 -13.70 3.95
C LEU A 35 -13.09 -14.92 4.28
N PHE A 36 -13.70 -15.54 3.28
CA PHE A 36 -14.43 -16.78 3.46
C PHE A 36 -13.50 -17.90 3.98
N CYS A 37 -12.33 -18.10 3.36
CA CYS A 37 -11.33 -19.05 3.82
C CYS A 37 -10.88 -18.78 5.27
N VAL A 38 -10.61 -17.52 5.61
CA VAL A 38 -10.22 -17.12 6.97
C VAL A 38 -11.29 -17.48 7.99
N VAL A 39 -12.57 -17.24 7.68
CA VAL A 39 -13.68 -17.57 8.58
C VAL A 39 -13.91 -19.07 8.69
N HIS A 40 -13.75 -19.81 7.58
CA HIS A 40 -14.04 -21.23 7.53
C HIS A 40 -12.93 -22.09 8.15
N PHE A 41 -11.66 -21.76 7.90
CA PHE A 41 -10.52 -22.60 8.28
C PHE A 41 -9.82 -22.15 9.58
N LEU A 42 -10.00 -20.91 10.03
CA LEU A 42 -9.36 -20.40 11.24
C LEU A 42 -10.34 -20.26 12.40
N SER A 43 -9.91 -20.66 13.59
CA SER A 43 -10.61 -20.32 14.83
C SER A 43 -10.61 -18.81 15.05
N VAL A 44 -11.51 -18.29 15.91
CA VAL A 44 -11.59 -16.85 16.22
C VAL A 44 -10.26 -16.30 16.71
N LYS A 45 -9.56 -17.05 17.56
CA LYS A 45 -8.24 -16.69 18.08
C LYS A 45 -7.19 -16.62 16.97
N GLU A 46 -7.16 -17.58 16.06
CA GLU A 46 -6.24 -17.56 14.92
C GLU A 46 -6.53 -16.43 13.94
N GLN A 47 -7.81 -16.03 13.79
CA GLN A 47 -8.15 -14.85 13.00
C GLN A 47 -7.54 -13.58 13.60
N ASP A 48 -7.51 -13.43 14.93
CA ASP A 48 -6.83 -12.31 15.60
C ASP A 48 -5.32 -12.31 15.28
N PHE A 49 -4.65 -13.47 15.32
CA PHE A 49 -3.26 -13.60 14.90
C PHE A 49 -3.08 -13.23 13.42
N TYR A 50 -3.93 -13.74 12.53
CA TYR A 50 -3.84 -13.52 11.09
C TYR A 50 -3.87 -12.02 10.73
N PHE A 51 -4.86 -11.27 11.25
CA PHE A 51 -4.99 -9.84 11.00
C PHE A 51 -3.92 -9.01 11.72
N THR A 52 -3.45 -9.47 12.87
CA THR A 52 -2.37 -8.80 13.61
C THR A 52 -1.01 -9.04 12.95
N PHE A 53 -0.77 -10.21 12.35
CA PHE A 53 0.42 -10.45 11.53
C PHE A 53 0.53 -9.41 10.41
N ASP A 54 -0.53 -9.17 9.65
CA ASP A 54 -0.54 -8.16 8.58
C ASP A 54 -0.20 -6.76 9.11
N SER A 55 -0.76 -6.41 10.27
CA SER A 55 -0.52 -5.12 10.91
C SER A 55 0.92 -4.95 11.40
N LEU A 56 1.50 -5.97 12.03
CA LEU A 56 2.88 -5.92 12.50
C LEU A 56 3.91 -6.03 11.36
N LEU A 57 3.62 -6.82 10.32
CA LEU A 57 4.48 -6.87 9.13
C LEU A 57 4.52 -5.54 8.39
N ALA A 58 3.49 -4.70 8.51
CA ALA A 58 3.52 -3.34 7.98
C ALA A 58 4.60 -2.45 8.62
N LEU A 59 5.23 -2.86 9.75
CA LEU A 59 6.45 -2.24 10.28
C LEU A 59 7.60 -2.23 9.26
N GLN A 60 7.52 -3.03 8.20
CA GLN A 60 8.50 -2.96 7.10
C GLN A 60 8.67 -1.54 6.55
N VAL A 61 7.66 -0.66 6.65
CA VAL A 61 7.77 0.74 6.21
C VAL A 61 8.89 1.51 6.91
N PHE A 62 9.21 1.15 8.18
CA PHE A 62 10.31 1.72 8.95
C PHE A 62 11.68 1.28 8.44
N PHE A 63 11.75 0.22 7.68
CA PHE A 63 12.96 -0.32 7.07
C PHE A 63 13.07 0.03 5.58
N ASP A 64 11.93 0.23 4.89
CA ASP A 64 11.88 0.68 3.49
C ASP A 64 12.28 2.15 3.36
N LEU A 65 11.90 3.00 4.32
CA LEU A 65 12.23 4.44 4.36
C LEU A 65 11.93 5.19 3.06
N GLY A 66 10.99 4.70 2.25
CA GLY A 66 10.63 5.29 0.96
C GLY A 66 11.72 5.21 -0.12
N ILE A 67 12.78 4.44 0.11
CA ILE A 67 13.92 4.32 -0.81
C ILE A 67 13.46 3.76 -2.16
N ALA A 68 12.52 2.81 -2.19
CA ALA A 68 12.01 2.25 -3.45
C ALA A 68 11.42 3.33 -4.35
N PHE A 69 10.64 4.26 -3.79
CA PHE A 69 10.07 5.39 -4.53
C PHE A 69 11.15 6.33 -5.07
N VAL A 70 12.17 6.62 -4.27
CA VAL A 70 13.30 7.47 -4.66
C VAL A 70 14.11 6.80 -5.77
N VAL A 71 14.41 5.50 -5.65
CA VAL A 71 15.11 4.72 -6.69
C VAL A 71 14.35 4.77 -8.01
N LEU A 72 13.02 4.62 -7.99
CA LEU A 72 12.18 4.75 -9.18
C LEU A 72 12.33 6.12 -9.85
N GLN A 73 12.26 7.20 -9.07
CA GLN A 73 12.38 8.57 -9.61
C GLN A 73 13.77 8.85 -10.19
N PHE A 74 14.84 8.55 -9.44
CA PHE A 74 16.19 8.78 -9.92
C PHE A 74 16.52 7.91 -11.14
N ALA A 75 16.09 6.64 -11.16
CA ALA A 75 16.26 5.76 -12.31
C ALA A 75 15.55 6.32 -13.55
N SER A 76 14.36 6.90 -13.39
CA SER A 76 13.61 7.50 -14.50
C SER A 76 14.30 8.74 -15.07
N HIS A 77 14.92 9.57 -14.21
CA HIS A 77 15.70 10.72 -14.64
C HIS A 77 16.95 10.34 -15.43
N GLU A 78 17.75 9.42 -14.89
CA GLU A 78 18.98 8.97 -15.59
C GLU A 78 18.65 8.23 -16.90
N ARG A 79 17.56 7.47 -16.92
CA ARG A 79 17.07 6.77 -18.10
C ARG A 79 16.66 7.72 -19.23
N ALA A 80 16.26 8.95 -18.96
CA ALA A 80 15.86 9.91 -19.98
C ALA A 80 16.99 10.20 -21.02
N HIS A 81 18.25 9.95 -20.66
CA HIS A 81 19.43 10.09 -21.52
C HIS A 81 19.92 8.76 -22.11
N LEU A 82 19.13 7.69 -21.98
CA LEU A 82 19.48 6.35 -22.43
C LEU A 82 18.32 5.75 -23.24
N GLU A 83 18.64 4.86 -24.18
CA GLU A 83 17.68 4.18 -25.02
C GLU A 83 17.72 2.66 -24.83
N TRP A 84 16.56 2.01 -25.00
CA TRP A 84 16.49 0.56 -25.01
C TRP A 84 16.86 0.03 -26.39
N THR A 85 17.87 -0.84 -26.45
CA THR A 85 18.18 -1.62 -27.66
C THR A 85 17.18 -2.78 -27.85
N ALA A 86 17.12 -3.31 -29.07
CA ALA A 86 16.30 -4.50 -29.37
C ALA A 86 16.65 -5.71 -28.47
N ASP A 87 17.92 -5.83 -28.08
CA ASP A 87 18.45 -6.90 -27.22
C ASP A 87 18.09 -6.70 -25.70
N GLY A 88 17.35 -5.64 -25.37
CA GLY A 88 16.94 -5.38 -23.99
C GLY A 88 18.04 -4.82 -23.09
N ARG A 89 19.04 -4.14 -23.67
CA ARG A 89 20.10 -3.42 -22.97
C ARG A 89 19.82 -1.91 -23.01
N LEU A 90 20.43 -1.15 -22.09
CA LEU A 90 20.45 0.31 -22.13
C LEU A 90 21.74 0.80 -22.76
N THR A 91 21.62 1.65 -23.77
CA THR A 91 22.72 2.33 -24.47
C THR A 91 22.50 3.83 -24.47
N GLY A 92 23.56 4.61 -24.61
CA GLY A 92 23.52 6.07 -24.59
C GLY A 92 24.72 6.64 -23.82
N ASP A 93 24.56 7.78 -23.18
CA ASP A 93 25.63 8.47 -22.45
C ASP A 93 26.22 7.57 -21.34
N PRO A 94 27.53 7.23 -21.40
CA PRO A 94 28.19 6.39 -20.40
C PRO A 94 28.09 6.94 -18.97
N ARG A 95 28.06 8.27 -18.80
CA ARG A 95 27.94 8.93 -17.49
C ARG A 95 26.59 8.58 -16.83
N HIS A 96 25.50 8.70 -17.56
CA HIS A 96 24.16 8.37 -17.05
C HIS A 96 24.01 6.86 -16.77
N LYS A 97 24.64 6.00 -17.59
CA LYS A 97 24.68 4.55 -17.33
C LYS A 97 25.47 4.23 -16.05
N ALA A 98 26.62 4.89 -15.83
CA ALA A 98 27.42 4.73 -14.61
C ALA A 98 26.66 5.23 -13.36
N ARG A 99 25.91 6.35 -13.46
CA ARG A 99 25.05 6.85 -12.37
C ARG A 99 23.94 5.86 -12.04
N LEU A 100 23.27 5.26 -13.05
CA LEU A 100 22.31 4.18 -12.85
C LEU A 100 22.93 2.97 -12.13
N ALA A 101 24.14 2.56 -12.53
CA ALA A 101 24.86 1.47 -11.88
C ALA A 101 25.16 1.80 -10.40
N SER A 102 25.60 3.03 -10.12
CA SER A 102 25.84 3.51 -8.76
C SER A 102 24.58 3.54 -7.91
N LEU A 103 23.44 4.00 -8.47
CA LEU A 103 22.14 4.01 -7.81
C LEU A 103 21.70 2.58 -7.43
N LEU A 104 21.74 1.66 -8.41
CA LEU A 104 21.36 0.27 -8.21
C LEU A 104 22.23 -0.42 -7.15
N ALA A 105 23.56 -0.23 -7.21
CA ALA A 105 24.49 -0.81 -6.25
C ALA A 105 24.26 -0.28 -4.82
N SER A 106 24.02 1.02 -4.68
CA SER A 106 23.77 1.67 -3.38
C SER A 106 22.42 1.25 -2.79
N ALA A 107 21.35 1.27 -3.60
CA ALA A 107 20.03 0.81 -3.19
C ALA A 107 20.06 -0.69 -2.79
N ASN A 108 20.71 -1.53 -3.60
CA ASN A 108 20.83 -2.95 -3.31
C ASN A 108 21.55 -3.24 -1.99
N ARG A 109 22.59 -2.46 -1.66
CA ARG A 109 23.30 -2.54 -0.37
C ARG A 109 22.43 -2.06 0.78
N ALA A 110 21.77 -0.91 0.63
CA ALA A 110 20.88 -0.36 1.66
C ALA A 110 19.76 -1.35 2.01
N TYR A 111 19.12 -1.94 1.00
CA TYR A 111 18.03 -2.91 1.24
C TYR A 111 18.51 -4.26 1.77
N SER A 112 19.76 -4.66 1.50
CA SER A 112 20.34 -5.83 2.18
C SER A 112 20.41 -5.59 3.67
N TRP A 113 20.91 -4.43 4.10
CA TRP A 113 20.93 -4.05 5.51
C TRP A 113 19.53 -3.89 6.09
N SER A 114 18.63 -3.19 5.38
CA SER A 114 17.25 -3.00 5.82
C SER A 114 16.50 -4.32 6.00
N ALA A 115 16.63 -5.25 5.06
CA ALA A 115 15.99 -6.57 5.15
C ALA A 115 16.56 -7.41 6.32
N THR A 116 17.88 -7.37 6.53
CA THR A 116 18.53 -8.02 7.65
C THR A 116 18.05 -7.42 8.97
N LEU A 117 18.04 -6.09 9.06
CA LEU A 117 17.59 -5.38 10.26
C LEU A 117 16.10 -5.66 10.54
N LEU A 118 15.24 -5.64 9.50
CA LEU A 118 13.83 -6.00 9.62
C LEU A 118 13.71 -7.41 10.25
N PHE A 119 14.43 -8.40 9.71
CA PHE A 119 14.35 -9.76 10.21
C PHE A 119 14.74 -9.82 11.70
N PHE A 120 15.89 -9.27 12.08
CA PHE A 120 16.39 -9.35 13.45
C PHE A 120 15.67 -8.45 14.45
N CYS A 121 14.97 -7.41 14.01
CA CYS A 121 14.17 -6.55 14.88
C CYS A 121 12.71 -7.01 14.98
N VAL A 122 12.05 -7.27 13.83
CA VAL A 122 10.62 -7.57 13.80
C VAL A 122 10.33 -8.99 14.28
N LEU A 123 11.23 -9.95 14.01
CA LEU A 123 11.07 -11.33 14.47
C LEU A 123 10.95 -11.41 16.02
N PRO A 124 11.94 -10.96 16.81
CA PRO A 124 11.84 -11.01 18.27
C PRO A 124 10.76 -10.10 18.83
N ALA A 125 10.54 -8.91 18.25
CA ALA A 125 9.47 -8.01 18.67
C ALA A 125 8.10 -8.68 18.58
N GLY A 126 7.81 -9.39 17.48
CA GLY A 126 6.57 -10.13 17.32
C GLY A 126 6.51 -11.36 18.27
N PHE A 127 7.61 -12.08 18.46
CA PHE A 127 7.64 -13.16 19.48
C PHE A 127 7.29 -12.64 20.86
N PHE A 128 7.90 -11.53 21.28
CA PHE A 128 7.60 -10.93 22.57
C PHE A 128 6.14 -10.46 22.66
N PHE A 129 5.63 -9.80 21.61
CA PHE A 129 4.26 -9.35 21.54
C PHE A 129 3.26 -10.50 21.61
N PHE A 130 3.37 -11.51 20.75
CA PHE A 130 2.41 -12.62 20.68
C PHE A 130 2.46 -13.52 21.92
N ARG A 131 3.65 -13.70 22.51
CA ARG A 131 3.76 -14.39 23.79
C ARG A 131 2.99 -13.70 24.91
N SER A 132 2.94 -12.36 24.90
CA SER A 132 2.16 -11.58 25.89
C SER A 132 0.65 -11.65 25.68
N CYS A 133 0.21 -12.13 24.50
CA CYS A 133 -1.20 -12.33 24.14
C CYS A 133 -1.63 -13.80 24.18
N GLU A 134 -0.69 -14.72 24.47
CA GLU A 134 -0.95 -16.17 24.49
C GLU A 134 -1.58 -16.56 25.82
N GLU A 135 -2.78 -17.13 25.78
CA GLU A 135 -3.39 -17.77 26.94
C GLU A 135 -2.81 -19.18 27.11
N ALA A 136 -2.42 -19.54 28.32
CA ALA A 136 -1.77 -20.81 28.64
C ALA A 136 -2.61 -22.05 28.24
N ALA A 137 -3.92 -21.92 28.18
CA ALA A 137 -4.85 -23.02 27.91
C ALA A 137 -4.91 -23.48 26.44
N GLN A 138 -4.44 -22.69 25.47
CA GLN A 138 -4.47 -23.05 24.04
C GLN A 138 -3.24 -22.47 23.30
N PRO A 139 -2.12 -23.21 23.27
CA PRO A 139 -0.96 -22.79 22.51
C PRO A 139 -1.32 -22.77 21.01
N ALA A 140 -1.39 -21.61 20.43
CA ALA A 140 -1.59 -21.47 19.00
C ALA A 140 -0.27 -21.78 18.27
N ALA A 141 -0.35 -22.46 17.13
CA ALA A 141 0.83 -22.75 16.27
C ALA A 141 1.31 -21.50 15.50
N TRP A 142 1.36 -20.33 16.17
CA TRP A 142 1.69 -19.05 15.56
C TRP A 142 3.20 -18.85 15.35
N ARG A 143 4.05 -19.49 16.17
CA ARG A 143 5.49 -19.20 16.22
C ARG A 143 6.17 -19.38 14.86
N TRP A 144 6.03 -20.54 14.25
CA TRP A 144 6.63 -20.82 12.94
C TRP A 144 5.95 -20.07 11.80
N ALA A 145 4.63 -19.85 11.90
CA ALA A 145 3.91 -19.02 10.94
C ALA A 145 4.39 -17.57 10.99
N TRP A 146 4.64 -17.01 12.18
CA TRP A 146 5.24 -15.69 12.35
C TRP A 146 6.65 -15.63 11.81
N ALA A 147 7.51 -16.58 12.18
CA ALA A 147 8.91 -16.61 11.72
C ALA A 147 9.00 -16.67 10.18
N SER A 148 8.19 -17.53 9.55
CA SER A 148 8.13 -17.63 8.10
C SER A 148 7.57 -16.36 7.45
N ALA A 149 6.58 -15.70 8.07
CA ALA A 149 6.02 -14.45 7.58
C ALA A 149 7.05 -13.31 7.60
N VAL A 150 7.81 -13.16 8.69
CA VAL A 150 8.89 -12.16 8.79
C VAL A 150 10.01 -12.46 7.79
N LEU A 151 10.43 -13.72 7.66
CA LEU A 151 11.47 -14.12 6.70
C LEU A 151 11.05 -13.77 5.26
N VAL A 152 9.86 -14.19 4.86
CA VAL A 152 9.35 -13.93 3.51
C VAL A 152 9.18 -12.43 3.26
N THR A 153 8.74 -11.67 4.26
CA THR A 153 8.63 -10.20 4.18
C THR A 153 10.00 -9.54 4.02
N ALA A 154 11.01 -9.99 4.77
CA ALA A 154 12.39 -9.49 4.63
C ALA A 154 12.96 -9.79 3.23
N LEU A 155 12.72 -10.99 2.68
CA LEU A 155 13.14 -11.36 1.33
C LEU A 155 12.40 -10.55 0.25
N ASN A 156 11.10 -10.28 0.41
CA ASN A 156 10.36 -9.39 -0.48
C ASN A 156 10.91 -7.96 -0.42
N LEU A 157 11.21 -7.44 0.78
CA LEU A 157 11.84 -6.14 0.95
C LEU A 157 13.19 -6.10 0.23
N ARG A 158 13.98 -7.15 0.30
CA ARG A 158 15.29 -7.28 -0.37
C ARG A 158 15.18 -7.16 -1.90
N LEU A 159 14.08 -7.60 -2.51
CA LEU A 159 13.85 -7.52 -3.96
C LEU A 159 13.22 -6.19 -4.39
N SER A 160 12.60 -5.45 -3.48
CA SER A 160 11.86 -4.21 -3.76
C SER A 160 12.65 -3.17 -4.58
N PRO A 161 13.94 -2.84 -4.28
CA PRO A 161 14.69 -1.85 -5.03
C PRO A 161 14.97 -2.27 -6.47
N LEU A 162 15.12 -3.58 -6.73
CA LEU A 162 15.34 -4.10 -8.07
C LEU A 162 14.09 -3.89 -8.95
N LEU A 163 12.91 -4.13 -8.39
CA LEU A 163 11.64 -3.90 -9.07
C LEU A 163 11.40 -2.41 -9.33
N ALA A 164 11.62 -1.55 -8.32
CA ALA A 164 11.50 -0.10 -8.44
C ALA A 164 12.49 0.48 -9.47
N PHE A 165 13.72 -0.03 -9.50
CA PHE A 165 14.73 0.35 -10.48
C PHE A 165 14.29 0.00 -11.91
N ILE A 166 13.82 -1.22 -12.15
CA ILE A 166 13.34 -1.65 -13.47
C ILE A 166 12.12 -0.84 -13.91
N GLU A 167 11.20 -0.54 -12.98
CA GLU A 167 10.05 0.33 -13.22
C GLU A 167 10.50 1.75 -13.63
N GLY A 168 11.46 2.34 -12.91
CA GLY A 168 12.09 3.62 -13.22
C GLY A 168 12.82 3.64 -14.56
N CYS A 169 13.42 2.54 -14.97
CA CYS A 169 14.01 2.39 -16.31
C CYS A 169 12.97 2.30 -17.45
N GLY A 170 11.67 2.57 -17.17
CA GLY A 170 10.61 2.65 -18.17
C GLY A 170 9.90 1.33 -18.47
N ARG A 171 10.14 0.28 -17.68
CA ARG A 171 9.45 -1.03 -17.82
C ARG A 171 8.20 -1.13 -16.95
N VAL A 172 7.39 -0.06 -16.93
CA VAL A 172 6.19 0.03 -16.08
C VAL A 172 5.17 -1.06 -16.39
N ALA A 173 4.94 -1.37 -17.68
CA ALA A 173 4.02 -2.43 -18.09
C ALA A 173 4.49 -3.83 -17.65
N ASP A 174 5.80 -4.09 -17.69
CA ASP A 174 6.39 -5.34 -17.22
C ASP A 174 6.16 -5.52 -15.70
N ILE A 175 6.35 -4.44 -14.92
CA ILE A 175 6.13 -4.45 -13.47
C ILE A 175 4.62 -4.57 -13.14
N ALA A 176 3.74 -3.88 -13.86
CA ALA A 176 2.30 -4.02 -13.66
C ALA A 176 1.83 -5.47 -13.91
N ARG A 177 2.35 -6.10 -14.98
CA ARG A 177 2.11 -7.51 -15.28
C ARG A 177 2.65 -8.42 -14.16
N LEU A 178 3.87 -8.17 -13.69
CA LEU A 178 4.49 -8.93 -12.58
C LEU A 178 3.62 -8.86 -11.33
N ARG A 179 3.16 -7.66 -10.94
CA ARG A 179 2.30 -7.45 -9.76
C ARG A 179 0.97 -8.22 -9.89
N LEU A 180 0.39 -8.30 -11.08
CA LEU A 180 -0.80 -9.13 -11.33
C LEU A 180 -0.51 -10.61 -11.04
N PHE A 181 0.59 -11.16 -11.58
CA PHE A 181 0.96 -12.56 -11.31
C PHE A 181 1.32 -12.80 -9.84
N GLN A 182 1.95 -11.85 -9.17
CA GLN A 182 2.21 -11.91 -7.72
C GLN A 182 0.91 -12.06 -6.94
N GLN A 183 -0.09 -11.20 -7.21
CA GLN A 183 -1.40 -11.26 -6.55
C GLN A 183 -2.12 -12.56 -6.83
N PHE A 184 -2.06 -13.05 -8.08
CA PHE A 184 -2.68 -14.31 -8.47
C PHE A 184 -2.06 -15.51 -7.74
N LEU A 185 -0.75 -15.68 -7.86
CA LEU A 185 -0.06 -16.81 -7.21
C LEU A 185 -0.10 -16.70 -5.68
N GLY A 186 0.00 -15.49 -5.13
CA GLY A 186 -0.10 -15.28 -3.70
C GLY A 186 -1.45 -15.70 -3.14
N ALA A 187 -2.55 -15.28 -3.77
CA ALA A 187 -3.89 -15.69 -3.37
C ALA A 187 -4.07 -17.22 -3.50
N LEU A 188 -3.64 -17.80 -4.61
CA LEU A 188 -3.72 -19.24 -4.85
C LEU A 188 -2.97 -20.05 -3.78
N LEU A 189 -1.72 -19.68 -3.47
CA LEU A 189 -0.93 -20.35 -2.44
C LEU A 189 -1.57 -20.21 -1.05
N SER A 190 -2.13 -19.04 -0.74
CA SER A 190 -2.85 -18.83 0.52
C SER A 190 -4.08 -19.74 0.62
N TRP A 191 -4.90 -19.83 -0.44
CA TRP A 191 -6.08 -20.68 -0.45
C TRP A 191 -5.75 -22.17 -0.39
N VAL A 192 -4.73 -22.61 -1.13
CA VAL A 192 -4.23 -24.00 -1.07
C VAL A 192 -3.72 -24.33 0.34
N THR A 193 -3.01 -23.39 0.99
CA THR A 193 -2.54 -23.57 2.36
C THR A 193 -3.72 -23.72 3.34
N PHE A 194 -4.79 -22.94 3.19
CA PHE A 194 -6.00 -23.12 3.98
C PHE A 194 -6.63 -24.50 3.74
N ALA A 195 -6.79 -24.91 2.48
CA ALA A 195 -7.40 -26.20 2.11
C ALA A 195 -6.60 -27.42 2.65
N TRP A 196 -5.28 -27.31 2.73
CA TRP A 196 -4.40 -28.35 3.30
C TRP A 196 -4.27 -28.29 4.84
N GLY A 197 -5.06 -27.43 5.50
CA GLY A 197 -5.04 -27.31 6.95
C GLY A 197 -3.83 -26.54 7.51
N GLY A 198 -3.12 -25.78 6.67
CA GLY A 198 -1.95 -24.99 7.08
C GLY A 198 -2.29 -23.78 7.95
N ARG A 199 -3.59 -23.48 8.14
CA ARG A 199 -4.09 -22.47 9.09
C ARG A 199 -3.35 -21.12 8.97
N LEU A 200 -2.64 -20.70 10.03
CA LEU A 200 -1.89 -19.41 10.08
C LEU A 200 -0.77 -19.30 9.03
N PHE A 201 -0.28 -20.43 8.48
CA PHE A 201 0.69 -20.38 7.38
C PHE A 201 0.15 -19.79 6.08
N ALA A 202 -1.17 -19.63 5.95
CA ALA A 202 -1.77 -18.96 4.79
C ALA A 202 -1.35 -17.48 4.68
N ALA A 203 -1.02 -16.81 5.79
CA ALA A 203 -0.51 -15.43 5.77
C ALA A 203 0.88 -15.32 5.12
N PRO A 204 1.92 -16.07 5.55
CA PRO A 204 3.19 -16.10 4.83
C PRO A 204 3.10 -16.70 3.42
N ALA A 205 2.19 -17.64 3.14
CA ALA A 205 2.01 -18.24 1.83
C ALA A 205 1.62 -17.21 0.75
N LEU A 206 0.78 -16.24 1.09
CA LEU A 206 0.43 -15.13 0.20
C LEU A 206 1.69 -14.34 -0.21
N ASN A 207 2.51 -13.93 0.77
CA ASN A 207 3.73 -13.19 0.52
C ASN A 207 4.82 -14.05 -0.13
N LEU A 208 4.82 -15.36 0.10
CA LEU A 208 5.70 -16.32 -0.59
C LEU A 208 5.40 -16.37 -2.09
N GLY A 209 4.13 -16.35 -2.48
CA GLY A 209 3.76 -16.24 -3.89
C GLY A 209 4.31 -14.97 -4.55
N PHE A 210 4.28 -13.84 -3.84
CA PHE A 210 4.89 -12.59 -4.33
C PHE A 210 6.40 -12.74 -4.51
N LEU A 211 7.07 -13.35 -3.54
CA LEU A 211 8.51 -13.60 -3.57
C LEU A 211 8.91 -14.50 -4.74
N ILE A 212 8.22 -15.65 -4.91
CA ILE A 212 8.50 -16.63 -5.96
C ILE A 212 8.40 -15.98 -7.35
N VAL A 213 7.28 -15.29 -7.62
CA VAL A 213 7.08 -14.64 -8.92
C VAL A 213 8.15 -13.58 -9.19
N ALA A 214 8.47 -12.75 -8.19
CA ALA A 214 9.51 -11.73 -8.34
C ALA A 214 10.89 -12.33 -8.56
N ALA A 215 11.27 -13.33 -7.74
CA ALA A 215 12.58 -13.98 -7.83
C ALA A 215 12.77 -14.70 -9.16
N LEU A 216 11.80 -15.49 -9.62
CA LEU A 216 11.84 -16.19 -10.88
C LEU A 216 11.92 -15.21 -12.05
N TRP A 217 11.08 -14.16 -12.05
CA TRP A 217 11.09 -13.18 -13.11
C TRP A 217 12.42 -12.41 -13.18
N LEU A 218 12.97 -11.98 -12.04
CA LEU A 218 14.29 -11.34 -11.98
C LEU A 218 15.39 -12.27 -12.47
N TRP A 219 15.37 -13.54 -12.07
CA TRP A 219 16.37 -14.52 -12.45
C TRP A 219 16.35 -14.86 -13.93
N PHE A 220 15.18 -15.21 -14.48
CA PHE A 220 15.07 -15.67 -15.87
C PHE A 220 15.01 -14.53 -16.88
N SER A 221 14.33 -13.42 -16.54
CA SER A 221 14.07 -12.35 -17.51
C SER A 221 14.98 -11.14 -17.38
N LYS A 222 15.41 -10.77 -16.16
CA LYS A 222 16.10 -9.48 -15.94
C LYS A 222 17.54 -9.60 -15.45
N ARG A 223 18.04 -10.80 -15.19
CA ARG A 223 19.41 -11.02 -14.69
C ARG A 223 20.48 -10.44 -15.63
N ARG A 224 20.34 -10.63 -16.95
CA ARG A 224 21.30 -10.10 -17.93
C ARG A 224 21.31 -8.57 -17.93
N PHE A 225 20.14 -7.95 -17.92
CA PHE A 225 19.98 -6.50 -17.83
C PHE A 225 20.62 -5.92 -16.57
N LEU A 226 20.30 -6.48 -15.39
CA LEU A 226 20.85 -6.00 -14.12
C LEU A 226 22.37 -6.14 -14.05
N ARG A 227 22.93 -7.23 -14.61
CA ARG A 227 24.40 -7.42 -14.70
C ARG A 227 25.04 -6.42 -15.63
N ASP A 228 24.45 -6.17 -16.81
CA ASP A 228 24.94 -5.18 -17.76
C ASP A 228 24.99 -3.78 -17.19
N VAL A 229 23.95 -3.39 -16.45
CA VAL A 229 23.93 -2.10 -15.73
C VAL A 229 25.03 -2.06 -14.67
N LEU A 230 25.12 -3.08 -13.82
CA LEU A 230 26.12 -3.11 -12.73
C LEU A 230 27.57 -3.15 -13.26
N ALA A 231 27.82 -3.76 -14.42
CA ALA A 231 29.12 -3.79 -15.06
C ALA A 231 29.58 -2.40 -15.55
N ALA A 232 28.64 -1.49 -15.81
CA ALA A 232 28.94 -0.10 -16.19
C ALA A 232 29.29 0.81 -15.00
N ARG A 233 29.51 0.25 -13.80
CA ARG A 233 29.83 1.01 -12.61
C ARG A 233 31.19 1.66 -12.73
N ASP A 234 31.21 3.00 -12.63
CA ASP A 234 32.42 3.81 -12.53
C ASP A 234 32.51 4.44 -11.14
N ASN A 235 33.71 4.40 -10.56
CA ASN A 235 33.98 4.98 -9.26
C ASN A 235 34.09 6.50 -9.29
N ALA A 236 34.38 7.09 -10.43
CA ALA A 236 34.47 8.55 -10.62
C ALA A 236 33.06 9.19 -10.72
N VAL A 237 32.08 8.44 -11.22
CA VAL A 237 30.72 8.93 -11.50
C VAL A 237 29.72 8.26 -10.57
N ARG A 238 29.55 8.81 -9.36
CA ARG A 238 28.65 8.25 -8.33
C ARG A 238 27.55 9.21 -7.96
N ILE A 239 26.35 8.68 -7.68
CA ILE A 239 25.29 9.42 -7.00
C ILE A 239 25.71 9.63 -5.54
N ARG A 240 25.78 10.88 -5.13
CA ARG A 240 26.09 11.27 -3.75
C ARG A 240 24.81 11.21 -2.91
N TRP A 241 24.54 10.03 -2.28
CA TRP A 241 23.29 9.77 -1.57
C TRP A 241 22.89 10.88 -0.59
N ARG A 242 23.83 11.36 0.24
CA ARG A 242 23.57 12.38 1.25
C ARG A 242 23.18 13.75 0.65
N GLN A 243 23.73 14.10 -0.53
CA GLN A 243 23.52 15.42 -1.14
C GLN A 243 22.33 15.41 -2.12
N GLU A 244 22.17 14.34 -2.90
CA GLU A 244 21.20 14.28 -3.99
C GLU A 244 19.90 13.56 -3.58
N VAL A 245 20.01 12.45 -2.83
CA VAL A 245 18.89 11.56 -2.52
C VAL A 245 18.22 11.88 -1.19
N TRP A 246 19.03 12.07 -0.15
CA TRP A 246 18.55 12.28 1.22
C TRP A 246 17.58 13.46 1.39
N PRO A 247 17.75 14.63 0.74
CA PRO A 247 16.82 15.75 0.88
C PRO A 247 15.38 15.44 0.45
N LEU A 248 15.19 14.53 -0.52
CA LEU A 248 13.89 14.05 -0.93
C LEU A 248 13.42 12.88 -0.06
N GLN A 249 14.32 11.94 0.22
CA GLN A 249 14.02 10.69 0.92
C GLN A 249 13.44 10.93 2.33
N TRP A 250 14.06 11.77 3.16
CA TRP A 250 13.61 11.95 4.54
C TRP A 250 12.16 12.46 4.62
N ARG A 251 11.76 13.34 3.69
CA ARG A 251 10.38 13.88 3.63
C ARG A 251 9.37 12.77 3.32
N ILE A 252 9.71 11.91 2.36
CA ILE A 252 8.90 10.75 2.00
C ILE A 252 8.84 9.77 3.17
N THR A 253 9.98 9.51 3.81
CA THR A 253 10.07 8.65 4.99
C THR A 253 9.11 9.10 6.09
N VAL A 254 9.15 10.37 6.47
CA VAL A 254 8.28 10.93 7.52
C VAL A 254 6.80 10.74 7.15
N SER A 255 6.42 11.01 5.91
CA SER A 255 5.04 10.83 5.44
C SER A 255 4.60 9.37 5.48
N TRP A 256 5.45 8.43 5.09
CA TRP A 256 5.13 6.99 5.08
C TRP A 256 5.09 6.38 6.49
N LEU A 257 6.01 6.79 7.37
CA LEU A 257 5.99 6.38 8.79
C LEU A 257 4.70 6.84 9.48
N SER A 258 4.24 8.05 9.17
CA SER A 258 2.95 8.54 9.67
C SER A 258 1.79 7.63 9.28
N GLY A 259 1.82 7.07 8.07
CA GLY A 259 0.80 6.13 7.60
C GLY A 259 0.67 4.86 8.44
N PHE A 260 1.76 4.33 9.00
CA PHE A 260 1.69 3.17 9.88
C PHE A 260 0.82 3.44 11.11
N PHE A 261 1.04 4.56 11.79
CA PHE A 261 0.27 4.92 12.99
C PHE A 261 -1.20 5.21 12.68
N ILE A 262 -1.47 5.74 11.49
CA ILE A 262 -2.85 6.03 11.06
C ILE A 262 -3.62 4.74 10.73
N PHE A 263 -2.99 3.75 10.07
CA PHE A 263 -3.73 2.64 9.46
C PHE A 263 -3.47 1.26 10.07
N ARG A 264 -2.39 1.06 10.84
CA ARG A 264 -1.93 -0.29 11.21
C ARG A 264 -1.85 -0.56 12.71
N LEU A 265 -1.82 0.47 13.55
CA LEU A 265 -1.62 0.32 15.00
C LEU A 265 -2.81 -0.31 15.72
N VAL A 266 -4.03 -0.17 15.22
CA VAL A 266 -5.26 -0.54 15.92
C VAL A 266 -5.37 -2.04 16.25
N ASN A 267 -5.06 -2.92 15.28
CA ASN A 267 -5.22 -4.36 15.49
C ASN A 267 -4.32 -4.93 16.59
N PRO A 268 -3.00 -4.59 16.65
CA PRO A 268 -2.16 -4.98 17.78
C PRO A 268 -2.68 -4.51 19.14
N VAL A 269 -3.21 -3.28 19.22
CA VAL A 269 -3.76 -2.75 20.48
C VAL A 269 -5.01 -3.52 20.88
N LEU A 270 -5.95 -3.75 19.96
CA LEU A 270 -7.17 -4.50 20.26
C LEU A 270 -6.85 -5.97 20.63
N MET A 271 -5.90 -6.61 19.95
CA MET A 271 -5.50 -7.98 20.28
C MET A 271 -4.95 -8.08 21.71
N LYS A 272 -4.22 -7.07 22.17
CA LYS A 272 -3.59 -7.09 23.49
C LYS A 272 -4.53 -6.76 24.65
N TYR A 273 -5.49 -5.87 24.43
CA TYR A 273 -6.27 -5.27 25.54
C TYR A 273 -7.76 -5.60 25.50
N GLN A 274 -8.26 -6.19 24.41
CA GLN A 274 -9.68 -6.51 24.24
C GLN A 274 -9.91 -8.01 24.17
N PRO A 275 -11.15 -8.48 24.41
CA PRO A 275 -11.47 -9.91 24.32
C PRO A 275 -11.15 -10.50 22.96
N THR A 276 -10.84 -11.81 22.96
CA THR A 276 -10.56 -12.61 21.75
C THR A 276 -11.67 -12.44 20.71
N GLY A 277 -11.28 -12.28 19.45
CA GLY A 277 -12.18 -12.03 18.32
C GLY A 277 -12.42 -10.55 18.03
N THR A 278 -11.93 -9.63 18.89
CA THR A 278 -12.14 -8.19 18.68
C THR A 278 -11.21 -7.65 17.58
N ALA A 279 -9.95 -8.06 17.58
CA ALA A 279 -8.98 -7.65 16.57
C ALA A 279 -9.34 -8.19 15.18
N SER A 280 -9.84 -9.43 15.10
CA SER A 280 -10.27 -10.01 13.82
C SER A 280 -11.52 -9.32 13.25
N ARG A 281 -12.52 -9.01 14.10
CA ARG A 281 -13.69 -8.24 13.66
C ARG A 281 -13.32 -6.86 13.12
N MET A 282 -12.42 -6.16 13.79
CA MET A 282 -11.89 -4.87 13.34
C MET A 282 -11.10 -5.06 12.02
N GLY A 283 -10.18 -6.03 11.98
CA GLY A 283 -9.35 -6.33 10.81
C GLY A 283 -10.17 -6.71 9.58
N MET A 284 -11.19 -7.55 9.74
CA MET A 284 -12.06 -7.96 8.63
C MET A 284 -12.89 -6.80 8.10
N THR A 285 -13.53 -6.03 9.00
CA THR A 285 -14.33 -4.86 8.62
C THR A 285 -13.47 -3.80 7.91
N THR A 286 -12.29 -3.48 8.46
CA THR A 286 -11.38 -2.50 7.85
C THR A 286 -10.83 -2.96 6.51
N LYS A 287 -10.54 -4.26 6.30
CA LYS A 287 -10.10 -4.79 4.99
C LYS A 287 -11.16 -4.59 3.91
N ILE A 288 -12.44 -4.77 4.21
CA ILE A 288 -13.53 -4.51 3.27
C ILE A 288 -13.59 -3.01 2.93
N ILE A 289 -13.55 -2.15 3.94
CA ILE A 289 -13.58 -0.69 3.78
C ILE A 289 -12.36 -0.19 2.99
N ASP A 290 -11.16 -0.71 3.28
CA ASP A 290 -9.91 -0.38 2.59
C ASP A 290 -9.96 -0.78 1.11
N ALA A 291 -10.54 -1.95 0.79
CA ALA A 291 -10.70 -2.40 -0.58
C ALA A 291 -11.62 -1.45 -1.37
N MET A 292 -12.77 -1.08 -0.80
CA MET A 292 -13.70 -0.12 -1.40
C MET A 292 -13.04 1.24 -1.61
N SER A 293 -12.36 1.75 -0.59
CA SER A 293 -11.65 3.03 -0.63
C SER A 293 -10.53 3.04 -1.68
N THR A 294 -9.77 1.94 -1.82
CA THR A 294 -8.71 1.79 -2.81
C THR A 294 -9.24 1.82 -4.23
N VAL A 295 -10.37 1.14 -4.49
CA VAL A 295 -11.05 1.20 -5.79
C VAL A 295 -11.42 2.66 -6.10
N CYS A 296 -12.08 3.36 -5.19
CA CYS A 296 -12.53 4.74 -5.38
C CYS A 296 -11.36 5.73 -5.54
N ALA A 297 -10.29 5.59 -4.74
CA ALA A 297 -9.09 6.42 -4.82
C ALA A 297 -8.38 6.30 -6.18
N SER A 298 -8.54 5.16 -6.87
CA SER A 298 -7.91 4.96 -8.16
C SER A 298 -8.44 5.87 -9.26
N TRP A 299 -9.70 6.32 -9.22
CA TRP A 299 -10.20 7.33 -10.15
C TRP A 299 -9.38 8.61 -10.10
N MET A 300 -9.09 9.09 -8.89
CA MET A 300 -8.25 10.28 -8.70
C MET A 300 -6.80 10.02 -9.11
N GLY A 301 -6.26 8.86 -8.76
CA GLY A 301 -4.89 8.48 -9.11
C GLY A 301 -4.62 8.48 -10.63
N THR A 302 -5.60 8.08 -11.47
CA THR A 302 -5.47 8.11 -12.93
C THR A 302 -5.40 9.53 -13.50
N LYS A 303 -5.81 10.54 -12.73
CA LYS A 303 -5.81 11.95 -13.16
C LYS A 303 -4.52 12.70 -12.81
N ALA A 304 -3.61 12.11 -12.07
CA ALA A 304 -2.35 12.77 -11.68
C ALA A 304 -1.54 13.27 -12.89
N ALA A 305 -1.40 12.45 -13.95
CA ALA A 305 -0.69 12.84 -15.17
C ALA A 305 -1.44 13.94 -15.98
N PRO A 306 -2.76 13.81 -16.28
CA PRO A 306 -3.54 14.92 -16.82
C PRO A 306 -3.46 16.21 -16.01
N PHE A 307 -3.50 16.16 -14.68
CA PHE A 307 -3.35 17.35 -13.84
C PHE A 307 -2.00 18.04 -14.06
N GLY A 308 -0.91 17.27 -14.09
CA GLY A 308 0.41 17.82 -14.39
C GLY A 308 0.48 18.54 -15.75
N ALA A 309 -0.16 17.98 -16.78
CA ALA A 309 -0.23 18.60 -18.12
C ALA A 309 -1.05 19.90 -18.11
N LEU A 310 -2.20 19.94 -17.44
CA LEU A 310 -3.05 21.13 -17.32
C LEU A 310 -2.35 22.25 -16.54
N ILE A 311 -1.63 21.89 -15.47
CA ILE A 311 -0.81 22.82 -14.68
C ILE A 311 0.30 23.43 -15.54
N ALA A 312 1.02 22.62 -16.31
CA ALA A 312 2.07 23.10 -17.22
C ALA A 312 1.55 24.08 -18.29
N ARG A 313 0.29 23.88 -18.72
CA ARG A 313 -0.41 24.78 -19.68
C ARG A 313 -1.12 25.95 -19.01
N ARG A 314 -1.07 26.10 -17.69
CA ARG A 314 -1.81 27.11 -16.90
C ARG A 314 -3.33 27.06 -17.07
N GLN A 315 -3.90 25.90 -17.42
CA GLN A 315 -5.33 25.70 -17.64
C GLN A 315 -6.05 25.33 -16.32
N PHE A 316 -6.02 26.24 -15.34
CA PHE A 316 -6.51 25.96 -13.97
C PHE A 316 -8.04 25.76 -13.90
N ALA A 317 -8.82 26.46 -14.75
CA ALA A 317 -10.27 26.27 -14.80
C ALA A 317 -10.65 24.84 -15.25
N GLU A 318 -9.94 24.29 -16.24
CA GLU A 318 -10.17 22.92 -16.69
C GLU A 318 -9.65 21.91 -15.69
N LEU A 319 -8.50 22.18 -15.05
CA LEU A 319 -7.98 21.38 -13.94
C LEU A 319 -9.03 21.22 -12.83
N ASP A 320 -9.65 22.32 -12.40
CA ASP A 320 -10.69 22.31 -11.38
C ASP A 320 -11.93 21.54 -11.83
N ARG A 321 -12.38 21.74 -13.07
CA ARG A 321 -13.52 21.01 -13.62
C ARG A 321 -13.28 19.50 -13.59
N VAL A 322 -12.12 19.04 -14.05
CA VAL A 322 -11.75 17.63 -14.05
C VAL A 322 -11.63 17.11 -12.62
N PHE A 323 -11.00 17.88 -11.72
CA PHE A 323 -10.86 17.51 -10.31
C PHE A 323 -12.22 17.28 -9.63
N PHE A 324 -13.11 18.28 -9.65
CA PHE A 324 -14.41 18.17 -8.97
C PHE A 324 -15.32 17.13 -9.62
N ARG A 325 -15.28 16.97 -10.95
CA ARG A 325 -16.01 15.90 -11.64
C ARG A 325 -15.54 14.51 -11.17
N THR A 326 -14.22 14.29 -11.14
CA THR A 326 -13.64 13.02 -10.70
C THR A 326 -13.90 12.75 -9.22
N LEU A 327 -13.83 13.79 -8.39
CA LEU A 327 -14.16 13.69 -6.96
C LEU A 327 -15.62 13.27 -6.76
N LYS A 328 -16.58 13.89 -7.45
CA LYS A 328 -18.00 13.50 -7.39
C LYS A 328 -18.21 12.06 -7.81
N GLN A 329 -17.54 11.59 -8.87
CA GLN A 329 -17.62 10.20 -9.32
C GLN A 329 -17.08 9.23 -8.27
N SER A 330 -15.91 9.53 -7.68
CA SER A 330 -15.32 8.72 -6.60
C SER A 330 -16.23 8.65 -5.38
N TYR A 331 -16.85 9.77 -5.01
CA TYR A 331 -17.83 9.81 -3.91
C TYR A 331 -19.09 9.00 -4.21
N ALA A 332 -19.65 9.11 -5.41
CA ALA A 332 -20.85 8.36 -5.78
C ALA A 332 -20.62 6.85 -5.69
N VAL A 333 -19.47 6.39 -6.21
CA VAL A 333 -19.12 4.95 -6.15
C VAL A 333 -18.88 4.51 -4.70
N LEU A 334 -18.19 5.32 -3.88
CA LEU A 334 -17.96 4.95 -2.48
C LEU A 334 -19.26 4.96 -1.67
N LEU A 335 -20.14 5.93 -1.87
CA LEU A 335 -21.44 6.00 -1.20
C LEU A 335 -22.32 4.78 -1.54
N LEU A 336 -22.36 4.38 -2.81
CA LEU A 336 -23.05 3.15 -3.23
C LEU A 336 -22.46 1.92 -2.54
N GLY A 337 -21.13 1.82 -2.51
CA GLY A 337 -20.45 0.74 -1.79
C GLY A 337 -20.74 0.74 -0.29
N CYS A 338 -20.73 1.91 0.36
CA CYS A 338 -21.08 2.06 1.77
C CYS A 338 -22.53 1.64 2.04
N ALA A 339 -23.48 2.10 1.22
CA ALA A 339 -24.89 1.73 1.35
C ALA A 339 -25.09 0.22 1.17
N ALA A 340 -24.45 -0.37 0.16
CA ALA A 340 -24.50 -1.81 -0.07
C ALA A 340 -23.93 -2.60 1.12
N PHE A 341 -22.75 -2.17 1.65
CA PHE A 341 -22.13 -2.85 2.78
C PHE A 341 -22.99 -2.74 4.05
N VAL A 342 -23.56 -1.57 4.34
CA VAL A 342 -24.47 -1.38 5.47
C VAL A 342 -25.74 -2.23 5.30
N ALA A 343 -26.34 -2.27 4.10
CA ALA A 343 -27.52 -3.08 3.83
C ALA A 343 -27.23 -4.59 3.99
N ILE A 344 -26.09 -5.06 3.47
CA ILE A 344 -25.67 -6.47 3.64
C ILE A 344 -25.43 -6.77 5.13
N LEU A 345 -24.72 -5.92 5.86
CA LEU A 345 -24.46 -6.10 7.29
C LEU A 345 -25.76 -6.12 8.10
N ALA A 346 -26.68 -5.18 7.86
CA ALA A 346 -27.97 -5.12 8.51
C ALA A 346 -28.82 -6.39 8.21
N GLY A 347 -28.81 -6.84 6.96
CA GLY A 347 -29.47 -8.09 6.54
C GLY A 347 -28.90 -9.31 7.25
N LEU A 348 -27.55 -9.43 7.32
CA LEU A 348 -26.88 -10.52 8.04
C LEU A 348 -27.22 -10.51 9.55
N ILE A 349 -27.33 -9.34 10.17
CA ILE A 349 -27.71 -9.19 11.56
C ILE A 349 -29.19 -9.58 11.74
N HIS A 350 -30.08 -9.12 10.87
CA HIS A 350 -31.51 -9.43 10.92
C HIS A 350 -31.80 -10.91 10.74
N LEU A 351 -31.08 -11.57 9.81
CA LEU A 351 -31.19 -12.99 9.55
C LEU A 351 -30.43 -13.85 10.58
N HIS A 352 -29.82 -13.27 11.60
CA HIS A 352 -28.99 -13.97 12.61
C HIS A 352 -27.93 -14.88 11.97
N HIS A 353 -27.42 -14.47 10.78
CA HIS A 353 -26.43 -15.26 10.06
C HIS A 353 -25.09 -15.30 10.81
N PRO A 354 -24.43 -16.46 10.97
CA PRO A 354 -23.19 -16.60 11.74
C PRO A 354 -22.05 -15.65 11.31
N PHE A 355 -22.04 -15.21 10.06
CA PHE A 355 -21.04 -14.29 9.53
C PHE A 355 -21.15 -12.87 10.13
N SER A 356 -22.35 -12.47 10.61
CA SER A 356 -22.53 -11.16 11.26
C SER A 356 -21.67 -11.01 12.51
N SER A 357 -21.46 -12.09 13.26
CA SER A 357 -20.62 -12.10 14.48
C SER A 357 -19.11 -11.92 14.17
N ARG A 358 -18.71 -12.09 12.92
CA ARG A 358 -17.31 -11.94 12.45
C ARG A 358 -16.98 -10.51 12.01
N LEU A 359 -17.98 -9.65 11.88
CA LEU A 359 -17.83 -8.24 11.54
C LEU A 359 -18.09 -7.37 12.78
N LEU A 360 -17.70 -6.11 12.70
CA LEU A 360 -18.10 -5.11 13.71
C LEU A 360 -19.61 -4.86 13.61
N GLY A 361 -20.20 -4.47 14.72
CA GLY A 361 -21.59 -4.04 14.76
C GLY A 361 -21.86 -2.84 13.84
N LEU A 362 -23.13 -2.50 13.66
CA LEU A 362 -23.57 -1.48 12.70
C LEU A 362 -22.96 -0.11 13.00
N LEU A 363 -23.02 0.33 14.28
CA LEU A 363 -22.53 1.65 14.69
C LEU A 363 -21.05 1.87 14.40
N PRO A 364 -20.10 1.04 14.90
CA PRO A 364 -18.68 1.23 14.58
C PRO A 364 -18.39 1.08 13.08
N THR A 365 -19.11 0.26 12.35
CA THR A 365 -18.96 0.14 10.89
C THR A 365 -19.39 1.42 10.19
N CYS A 366 -20.51 2.03 10.53
CA CYS A 366 -20.94 3.31 9.96
C CYS A 366 -19.96 4.45 10.26
N LEU A 367 -19.39 4.49 11.46
CA LEU A 367 -18.37 5.48 11.84
C LEU A 367 -17.09 5.31 11.00
N LEU A 368 -16.63 4.08 10.79
CA LEU A 368 -15.47 3.80 9.94
C LEU A 368 -15.73 4.12 8.45
N LEU A 369 -16.95 3.86 7.97
CA LEU A 369 -17.34 4.25 6.61
C LEU A 369 -17.39 5.78 6.45
N GLY A 370 -17.90 6.50 7.45
CA GLY A 370 -17.83 7.97 7.51
C GLY A 370 -16.39 8.49 7.48
N ASN A 371 -15.50 7.85 8.25
CA ASN A 371 -14.05 8.14 8.19
C ASN A 371 -13.45 7.90 6.81
N ALA A 372 -13.83 6.81 6.13
CA ALA A 372 -13.36 6.50 4.78
C ALA A 372 -13.84 7.53 3.75
N LEU A 373 -15.09 8.02 3.86
CA LEU A 373 -15.61 9.09 3.01
C LEU A 373 -14.79 10.38 3.15
N MET A 374 -14.43 10.76 4.39
CA MET A 374 -13.56 11.92 4.61
C MET A 374 -12.14 11.68 4.08
N GLY A 375 -11.63 10.46 4.21
CA GLY A 375 -10.32 10.06 3.70
C GLY A 375 -10.20 10.18 2.17
N ILE A 376 -11.26 9.91 1.41
CA ILE A 376 -11.26 10.09 -0.05
C ILE A 376 -11.10 11.58 -0.43
N LEU A 377 -11.70 12.51 0.31
CA LEU A 377 -11.50 13.94 0.08
C LEU A 377 -10.03 14.33 0.27
N VAL A 378 -9.47 13.99 1.43
CA VAL A 378 -8.08 14.31 1.76
C VAL A 378 -7.10 13.69 0.75
N ASN A 379 -7.36 12.44 0.31
CA ASN A 379 -6.56 11.79 -0.72
C ASN A 379 -6.66 12.50 -2.08
N ALA A 380 -7.85 12.93 -2.48
CA ALA A 380 -8.04 13.67 -3.73
C ALA A 380 -7.31 15.03 -3.71
N GLU A 381 -7.43 15.77 -2.62
CA GLU A 381 -6.72 17.03 -2.40
C GLU A 381 -5.19 16.81 -2.42
N ALA A 382 -4.69 15.73 -1.82
CA ALA A 382 -3.28 15.37 -1.85
C ALA A 382 -2.79 15.09 -3.28
N VAL A 383 -3.55 14.36 -4.10
CA VAL A 383 -3.19 14.12 -5.51
C VAL A 383 -3.10 15.42 -6.29
N TYR A 384 -4.06 16.34 -6.10
CA TYR A 384 -4.05 17.67 -6.75
C TYR A 384 -2.78 18.46 -6.38
N LEU A 385 -2.47 18.54 -5.07
CA LEU A 385 -1.29 19.28 -4.57
C LEU A 385 0.03 18.68 -5.04
N ARG A 386 0.14 17.35 -5.02
CA ARG A 386 1.33 16.62 -5.51
C ARG A 386 1.56 16.82 -7.00
N SER A 387 0.50 17.03 -7.78
CA SER A 387 0.62 17.34 -9.21
C SER A 387 1.32 18.70 -9.46
N HIS A 388 1.30 19.62 -8.47
CA HIS A 388 2.09 20.85 -8.46
C HIS A 388 3.52 20.66 -7.92
N LYS A 389 3.99 19.40 -7.74
CA LYS A 389 5.31 19.05 -7.19
C LYS A 389 5.54 19.58 -5.77
N GLN A 390 4.48 19.75 -4.98
CA GLN A 390 4.54 20.19 -3.58
C GLN A 390 3.88 19.18 -2.66
N GLU A 391 4.36 19.08 -1.42
CA GLU A 391 3.83 18.20 -0.37
C GLU A 391 3.47 19.04 0.88
N PRO A 392 2.49 19.94 0.80
CA PRO A 392 2.15 20.81 1.93
C PRO A 392 1.46 20.06 3.08
N PHE A 393 1.04 18.81 2.87
CA PHE A 393 0.37 17.99 3.88
C PHE A 393 1.31 17.24 4.82
N MET A 394 2.63 17.31 4.62
CA MET A 394 3.60 16.54 5.42
C MET A 394 3.42 16.73 6.93
N TRP A 395 3.41 17.98 7.40
CA TRP A 395 3.25 18.27 8.84
C TRP A 395 1.86 17.90 9.38
N LEU A 396 0.80 18.11 8.58
CA LEU A 396 -0.55 17.67 8.97
C LEU A 396 -0.61 16.14 9.10
N SER A 397 0.09 15.40 8.24
CA SER A 397 0.17 13.94 8.33
C SER A 397 0.86 13.49 9.61
N VAL A 398 1.93 14.18 10.04
CA VAL A 398 2.61 13.88 11.31
C VAL A 398 1.68 14.10 12.51
N VAL A 399 0.99 15.24 12.53
CA VAL A 399 0.01 15.55 13.61
C VAL A 399 -1.13 14.53 13.60
N SER A 400 -1.69 14.24 12.42
CA SER A 400 -2.72 13.20 12.27
C SER A 400 -2.25 11.84 12.77
N ALA A 401 -1.01 11.45 12.45
CA ALA A 401 -0.45 10.18 12.89
C ALA A 401 -0.34 10.10 14.42
N PHE A 402 0.13 11.16 15.06
CA PHE A 402 0.22 11.22 16.51
C PHE A 402 -1.16 11.12 17.15
N LEU A 403 -2.13 11.93 16.70
CA LEU A 403 -3.49 11.92 17.23
C LEU A 403 -4.20 10.58 16.99
N THR A 404 -4.10 10.04 15.77
CA THR A 404 -4.70 8.74 15.43
C THR A 404 -4.06 7.60 16.22
N GLY A 405 -2.73 7.62 16.38
CA GLY A 405 -2.00 6.64 17.18
C GLY A 405 -2.40 6.70 18.66
N THR A 406 -2.57 7.89 19.22
CA THR A 406 -3.06 8.10 20.59
C THR A 406 -4.48 7.58 20.76
N ILE A 407 -5.40 7.89 19.82
CA ILE A 407 -6.77 7.38 19.81
C ILE A 407 -6.76 5.84 19.69
N ALA A 408 -5.97 5.27 18.77
CA ALA A 408 -5.86 3.82 18.62
C ALA A 408 -5.43 3.14 19.93
N TYR A 409 -4.46 3.73 20.64
CA TYR A 409 -3.96 3.17 21.89
C TYR A 409 -4.95 3.38 23.04
N VAL A 410 -5.39 4.63 23.29
CA VAL A 410 -6.25 4.95 24.44
C VAL A 410 -7.67 4.38 24.27
N ALA A 411 -8.33 4.69 23.15
CA ALA A 411 -9.68 4.20 22.91
C ALA A 411 -9.68 2.68 22.64
N GLY A 412 -8.68 2.15 21.96
CA GLY A 412 -8.54 0.71 21.75
C GLY A 412 -8.37 -0.07 23.04
N ARG A 413 -7.63 0.47 24.00
CA ARG A 413 -7.43 -0.15 25.32
C ARG A 413 -8.69 -0.09 26.21
N TYR A 414 -9.35 1.06 26.30
CA TYR A 414 -10.40 1.30 27.30
C TYR A 414 -11.83 1.23 26.75
N LEU A 415 -12.04 1.60 25.48
CA LEU A 415 -13.37 1.73 24.86
C LEU A 415 -13.62 0.70 23.75
N GLY A 416 -12.58 -0.07 23.39
CA GLY A 416 -12.67 -1.09 22.34
C GLY A 416 -12.89 -0.51 20.93
N PRO A 417 -13.35 -1.35 19.98
CA PRO A 417 -13.45 -0.95 18.57
C PRO A 417 -14.43 0.18 18.29
N THR A 418 -15.51 0.29 19.07
CA THR A 418 -16.48 1.39 18.93
C THR A 418 -15.87 2.73 19.33
N GLY A 419 -15.08 2.76 20.40
CA GLY A 419 -14.35 3.97 20.82
C GLY A 419 -13.30 4.39 19.80
N VAL A 420 -12.57 3.44 19.22
CA VAL A 420 -11.61 3.72 18.13
C VAL A 420 -12.33 4.29 16.92
N ALA A 421 -13.42 3.66 16.48
CA ALA A 421 -14.17 4.10 15.31
C ALA A 421 -14.74 5.53 15.50
N LEU A 422 -15.27 5.82 16.70
CA LEU A 422 -15.74 7.15 17.05
C LEU A 422 -14.60 8.18 17.07
N GLY A 423 -13.46 7.84 17.70
CA GLY A 423 -12.31 8.73 17.76
C GLY A 423 -11.75 9.04 16.38
N TYR A 424 -11.64 8.04 15.49
CA TYR A 424 -11.21 8.24 14.10
C TYR A 424 -12.18 9.12 13.32
N PHE A 425 -13.48 8.88 13.47
CA PHE A 425 -14.51 9.67 12.82
C PHE A 425 -14.45 11.14 13.26
N LEU A 426 -14.42 11.40 14.59
CA LEU A 426 -14.34 12.75 15.12
C LEU A 426 -13.05 13.47 14.72
N LEU A 427 -11.90 12.78 14.79
CA LEU A 427 -10.63 13.34 14.36
C LEU A 427 -10.67 13.73 12.87
N SER A 428 -11.20 12.86 12.01
CA SER A 428 -11.30 13.13 10.58
C SER A 428 -12.30 14.26 10.29
N LEU A 429 -13.39 14.36 11.04
CA LEU A 429 -14.39 15.40 10.88
C LEU A 429 -13.84 16.78 11.26
N PHE A 430 -13.31 16.91 12.48
CA PHE A 430 -12.92 18.20 13.03
C PHE A 430 -11.51 18.63 12.59
N PHE A 431 -10.55 17.72 12.58
CA PHE A 431 -9.18 18.04 12.21
C PHE A 431 -8.88 17.67 10.76
N GLY A 432 -9.21 16.44 10.33
CA GLY A 432 -8.88 15.93 9.00
C GLY A 432 -9.45 16.82 7.90
N VAL A 433 -10.78 16.87 7.75
CA VAL A 433 -11.41 17.67 6.68
C VAL A 433 -11.09 19.15 6.85
N GLY A 434 -11.18 19.70 8.09
CA GLY A 434 -10.94 21.12 8.33
C GLY A 434 -9.54 21.59 7.93
N ALA A 435 -8.52 20.99 8.53
CA ALA A 435 -7.13 21.44 8.35
C ALA A 435 -6.60 21.16 6.92
N TYR A 436 -6.86 19.96 6.37
CA TYR A 436 -6.38 19.60 5.04
C TYR A 436 -7.07 20.43 3.96
N THR A 437 -8.39 20.58 3.99
CA THR A 437 -9.12 21.41 3.02
C THR A 437 -8.77 22.89 3.14
N TYR A 438 -8.50 23.39 4.36
CA TYR A 438 -8.00 24.77 4.53
C TYR A 438 -6.67 24.99 3.79
N VAL A 439 -5.69 24.11 3.99
CA VAL A 439 -4.39 24.19 3.32
C VAL A 439 -4.56 24.03 1.80
N PHE A 440 -5.41 23.09 1.36
CA PHE A 440 -5.73 22.91 -0.05
C PHE A 440 -6.30 24.20 -0.68
N ARG A 441 -7.35 24.80 -0.07
CA ARG A 441 -7.98 26.02 -0.56
C ARG A 441 -7.01 27.19 -0.60
N LYS A 442 -6.17 27.36 0.44
CA LYS A 442 -5.13 28.40 0.50
C LYS A 442 -4.14 28.28 -0.64
N LYS A 443 -3.60 27.08 -0.87
CA LYS A 443 -2.63 26.82 -1.95
C LYS A 443 -3.26 26.96 -3.32
N ARG A 444 -4.43 26.40 -3.53
CA ARG A 444 -5.16 26.52 -4.80
C ARG A 444 -5.41 27.99 -5.17
N ARG A 445 -5.92 28.80 -4.23
CA ARG A 445 -6.13 30.25 -4.47
C ARG A 445 -4.82 30.96 -4.82
N ALA A 446 -3.72 30.68 -4.13
CA ALA A 446 -2.42 31.29 -4.40
C ALA A 446 -1.91 30.97 -5.82
N TRP A 447 -2.10 29.73 -6.29
CA TRP A 447 -1.68 29.33 -7.64
C TRP A 447 -2.57 29.89 -8.74
N HIS A 448 -3.89 30.01 -8.51
CA HIS A 448 -4.81 30.61 -9.48
C HIS A 448 -4.63 32.14 -9.57
N ALA A 449 -4.22 32.82 -8.49
CA ALA A 449 -3.97 34.24 -8.50
C ALA A 449 -2.62 34.61 -9.16
N ALA A 450 -1.69 33.66 -9.25
CA ALA A 450 -0.38 33.84 -9.89
C ALA A 450 -0.37 33.49 -11.40
N ALA A 451 -1.54 33.15 -11.97
CA ALA A 451 -1.74 32.76 -13.37
C ALA A 451 -2.31 33.89 -14.20
#